data_e4a11c885a892ff028f3e126faa4f5c6
#
_entry.id   e4a11c885a892ff028f3e126faa4f5c6
#
_cell.length_a   1.000
_cell.length_b   1.000
_cell.length_c   1.000
_cell.angle_alpha   90.00
_cell.angle_beta   90.00
_cell.angle_gamma   90.00
#
_symmetry.space_group_name_H-M   'P 1'
#
loop_
_entity.id
_entity.type
_entity.pdbx_description
1 polymer ?
#
loop_
_entity_poly.entity_id
_entity_poly.type
_entity_poly.pdbx_seq_one_letter_code
_entity_poly.pdbx_strand_id
1 'polypeptide(L)'
;MLGHRPSGHANVSGTVRRFAVVASGVTPTNRRLLEAARGLGVSASLVQPANAAAWLRPGDVALGRLDVLPSLDGVEPGLYALRRLERAGIRVLNGPAALLAAHDKLTTAVQLGLAGLPHPRTVHVAEGRRPHLALPVVVKPRFGSWGRDVVACRSRLGLSHCLRRFRSRAWFRRQGALVQELIPARGRDLRIIVAGGEVVGAVERVAAAGEWRTNVALGGRRRAVDPPLDARLLAVAAAHSIGADLAGVDLLPDGSGGFVVLEVNGAVDFTDEYSLGGVPVFQRAVEALLAGGYAQADEEEAQAAGAHPSWARA
;
A
#
# COMPACT_ATOMS: atom_id res chain seq x y z
N MET A 1 -1.24 -7.81 -51.98
CA MET A 1 -2.20 -7.29 -50.96
C MET A 1 -2.28 -8.36 -49.85
N LEU A 2 -1.54 -8.19 -48.77
CA LEU A 2 -1.61 -9.07 -47.61
C LEU A 2 -2.24 -8.28 -46.48
N GLY A 3 -3.45 -8.70 -46.13
CA GLY A 3 -4.28 -8.05 -45.11
C GLY A 3 -3.70 -8.27 -43.70
N HIS A 4 -3.46 -7.19 -43.03
CA HIS A 4 -3.16 -7.15 -41.61
C HIS A 4 -4.44 -7.50 -40.82
N ARG A 5 -4.43 -8.64 -40.11
CA ARG A 5 -5.43 -8.94 -39.10
C ARG A 5 -5.03 -8.24 -37.79
N PRO A 6 -5.94 -7.55 -37.13
CA PRO A 6 -5.66 -7.04 -35.79
C PRO A 6 -5.52 -8.21 -34.82
N SER A 7 -4.47 -8.14 -33.99
CA SER A 7 -4.19 -9.06 -32.89
C SER A 7 -5.37 -9.06 -31.90
N GLY A 8 -5.97 -10.23 -31.73
CA GLY A 8 -7.07 -10.43 -30.79
C GLY A 8 -6.64 -10.17 -29.36
N HIS A 9 -7.42 -9.35 -28.68
CA HIS A 9 -7.37 -9.23 -27.23
C HIS A 9 -7.71 -10.60 -26.62
N ALA A 10 -6.83 -11.09 -25.74
CA ALA A 10 -7.04 -12.30 -24.98
C ALA A 10 -8.36 -12.18 -24.21
N ASN A 11 -9.25 -13.11 -24.45
CA ASN A 11 -10.53 -13.25 -23.77
C ASN A 11 -10.23 -13.65 -22.32
N VAL A 12 -10.39 -12.74 -21.37
CA VAL A 12 -10.36 -13.02 -19.92
C VAL A 12 -11.61 -13.85 -19.60
N SER A 13 -11.45 -15.17 -19.54
CA SER A 13 -12.51 -16.11 -19.24
C SER A 13 -12.82 -16.11 -17.74
N GLY A 14 -13.88 -15.45 -17.40
CA GLY A 14 -14.50 -15.38 -16.08
C GLY A 14 -15.18 -14.03 -15.92
N THR A 15 -16.44 -13.92 -16.43
CA THR A 15 -17.14 -12.63 -16.44
C THR A 15 -17.36 -12.17 -14.99
N VAL A 16 -16.51 -11.22 -14.51
CA VAL A 16 -16.77 -10.53 -13.24
C VAL A 16 -18.14 -9.86 -13.33
N ARG A 17 -19.06 -10.25 -12.45
CA ARG A 17 -20.43 -9.74 -12.46
C ARG A 17 -20.50 -8.30 -11.98
N ARG A 18 -19.79 -7.99 -10.89
CA ARG A 18 -19.73 -6.64 -10.30
C ARG A 18 -18.36 -6.41 -9.66
N PHE A 19 -17.90 -5.16 -9.70
CA PHE A 19 -16.77 -4.68 -8.95
C PHE A 19 -17.25 -3.76 -7.84
N ALA A 20 -16.93 -4.06 -6.58
CA ALA A 20 -17.32 -3.25 -5.45
C ALA A 20 -16.11 -2.69 -4.72
N VAL A 21 -16.09 -1.38 -4.48
CA VAL A 21 -15.17 -0.77 -3.51
C VAL A 21 -15.84 -0.81 -2.15
N VAL A 22 -15.28 -1.57 -1.21
CA VAL A 22 -15.77 -1.68 0.18
C VAL A 22 -15.01 -0.69 1.04
N ALA A 23 -15.67 0.41 1.41
CA ALA A 23 -15.07 1.53 2.13
C ALA A 23 -16.10 2.24 3.01
N SER A 24 -15.61 2.98 4.03
CA SER A 24 -16.46 3.77 4.94
C SER A 24 -17.07 5.00 4.26
N GLY A 25 -16.46 5.50 3.19
CA GLY A 25 -16.90 6.74 2.52
C GLY A 25 -16.44 6.86 1.07
N VAL A 26 -16.97 7.89 0.42
CA VAL A 26 -16.61 8.24 -0.97
C VAL A 26 -15.39 9.15 -0.95
N THR A 27 -14.25 8.64 -1.42
CA THR A 27 -13.06 9.46 -1.73
C THR A 27 -13.00 9.75 -3.23
N PRO A 28 -12.24 10.77 -3.68
CA PRO A 28 -11.98 10.97 -5.11
C PRO A 28 -11.41 9.71 -5.77
N THR A 29 -10.47 9.02 -5.13
CA THR A 29 -9.88 7.77 -5.63
C THR A 29 -10.91 6.67 -5.77
N ASN A 30 -11.77 6.46 -4.76
CA ASN A 30 -12.84 5.45 -4.83
C ASN A 30 -13.78 5.71 -6.01
N ARG A 31 -14.17 6.97 -6.22
CA ARG A 31 -15.02 7.37 -7.35
C ARG A 31 -14.38 7.05 -8.69
N ARG A 32 -13.11 7.43 -8.86
CA ARG A 32 -12.35 7.20 -10.10
C ARG A 32 -12.15 5.72 -10.41
N LEU A 33 -11.91 4.87 -9.39
CA LEU A 33 -11.85 3.41 -9.57
C LEU A 33 -13.18 2.84 -10.07
N LEU A 34 -14.31 3.30 -9.52
CA LEU A 34 -15.63 2.87 -9.97
C LEU A 34 -15.97 3.36 -11.38
N GLU A 35 -15.58 4.59 -11.73
CA GLU A 35 -15.72 5.14 -13.09
C GLU A 35 -14.90 4.33 -14.09
N ALA A 36 -13.64 3.99 -13.76
CA ALA A 36 -12.78 3.15 -14.60
C ALA A 36 -13.39 1.75 -14.82
N ALA A 37 -13.90 1.11 -13.77
CA ALA A 37 -14.55 -0.20 -13.89
C ALA A 37 -15.78 -0.15 -14.81
N ARG A 38 -16.60 0.90 -14.70
CA ARG A 38 -17.76 1.11 -15.60
C ARG A 38 -17.33 1.35 -17.04
N GLY A 39 -16.22 2.11 -17.23
CA GLY A 39 -15.61 2.33 -18.55
C GLY A 39 -15.15 1.04 -19.23
N LEU A 40 -14.82 0.01 -18.45
CA LEU A 40 -14.49 -1.35 -18.91
C LEU A 40 -15.72 -2.26 -19.06
N GLY A 41 -16.93 -1.71 -18.93
CA GLY A 41 -18.19 -2.47 -19.05
C GLY A 41 -18.57 -3.28 -17.80
N VAL A 42 -17.86 -3.10 -16.67
CA VAL A 42 -18.17 -3.82 -15.44
C VAL A 42 -19.08 -2.99 -14.54
N SER A 43 -20.17 -3.59 -14.05
CA SER A 43 -21.05 -2.94 -13.06
C SER A 43 -20.25 -2.65 -11.80
N ALA A 44 -20.23 -1.38 -11.33
CA ALA A 44 -19.38 -0.99 -10.20
C ALA A 44 -20.11 -0.10 -9.20
N SER A 45 -19.90 -0.35 -7.90
CA SER A 45 -20.53 0.40 -6.81
C SER A 45 -19.64 0.52 -5.58
N LEU A 46 -19.85 1.60 -4.80
CA LEU A 46 -19.31 1.71 -3.44
C LEU A 46 -20.28 1.00 -2.49
N VAL A 47 -19.74 0.17 -1.62
CA VAL A 47 -20.52 -0.57 -0.62
C VAL A 47 -19.92 -0.32 0.76
N GLN A 48 -20.74 0.11 1.70
CA GLN A 48 -20.30 0.21 3.09
C GLN A 48 -20.04 -1.17 3.69
N PRO A 49 -19.00 -1.35 4.54
CA PRO A 49 -18.67 -2.66 5.11
C PRO A 49 -19.85 -3.36 5.77
N ALA A 50 -20.71 -2.61 6.50
CA ALA A 50 -21.87 -3.18 7.18
C ALA A 50 -22.88 -3.84 6.21
N ASN A 51 -22.96 -3.37 4.98
CA ASN A 51 -23.91 -3.85 3.97
C ASN A 51 -23.30 -4.87 2.99
N ALA A 52 -21.97 -5.05 3.01
CA ALA A 52 -21.27 -5.79 1.97
C ALA A 52 -21.77 -7.24 1.80
N ALA A 53 -21.98 -7.96 2.89
CA ALA A 53 -22.47 -9.34 2.86
C ALA A 53 -23.92 -9.48 2.37
N ALA A 54 -24.74 -8.42 2.45
CA ALA A 54 -26.09 -8.41 1.91
C ALA A 54 -26.13 -8.14 0.40
N TRP A 55 -25.12 -7.42 -0.11
CA TRP A 55 -25.08 -6.93 -1.50
C TRP A 55 -24.29 -7.80 -2.46
N LEU A 56 -23.18 -8.39 -1.99
CA LEU A 56 -22.23 -9.12 -2.81
C LEU A 56 -22.50 -10.62 -2.82
N ARG A 57 -22.18 -11.28 -3.93
CA ARG A 57 -22.40 -12.71 -4.18
C ARG A 57 -21.16 -13.32 -4.82
N PRO A 58 -20.96 -14.64 -4.77
CA PRO A 58 -19.95 -15.32 -5.55
C PRO A 58 -19.97 -14.93 -7.03
N GLY A 59 -18.80 -14.63 -7.60
CA GLY A 59 -18.62 -14.05 -8.93
C GLY A 59 -18.51 -12.51 -8.94
N ASP A 60 -18.76 -11.83 -7.82
CA ASP A 60 -18.42 -10.43 -7.62
C ASP A 60 -16.97 -10.30 -7.12
N VAL A 61 -16.35 -9.15 -7.36
CA VAL A 61 -15.03 -8.78 -6.84
C VAL A 61 -15.18 -7.61 -5.88
N ALA A 62 -14.62 -7.73 -4.68
CA ALA A 62 -14.64 -6.70 -3.65
C ALA A 62 -13.22 -6.16 -3.40
N LEU A 63 -12.98 -4.88 -3.59
CA LEU A 63 -11.74 -4.21 -3.20
C LEU A 63 -11.91 -3.56 -1.82
N GLY A 64 -11.20 -4.06 -0.82
CA GLY A 64 -11.15 -3.45 0.51
C GLY A 64 -10.34 -2.15 0.51
N ARG A 65 -10.97 -1.06 0.96
CA ARG A 65 -10.33 0.26 1.10
C ARG A 65 -10.71 0.90 2.43
N LEU A 66 -10.27 0.25 3.50
CA LEU A 66 -10.39 0.75 4.87
C LEU A 66 -9.09 1.45 5.23
N ASP A 67 -9.16 2.69 5.70
CA ASP A 67 -7.98 3.51 6.03
C ASP A 67 -7.68 3.47 7.55
N VAL A 68 -6.61 4.14 7.94
CA VAL A 68 -6.23 4.34 9.34
C VAL A 68 -7.22 5.28 10.02
N LEU A 69 -7.61 4.94 11.24
CA LEU A 69 -8.44 5.81 12.06
C LEU A 69 -7.78 7.18 12.31
N PRO A 70 -8.56 8.28 12.35
CA PRO A 70 -8.04 9.60 12.73
C PRO A 70 -7.35 9.66 14.08
N SER A 71 -7.66 8.71 14.97
CA SER A 71 -7.03 8.52 16.29
C SER A 71 -5.63 7.92 16.24
N LEU A 72 -5.17 7.44 15.09
CA LEU A 72 -3.85 6.83 14.82
C LEU A 72 -3.58 5.55 15.65
N ASP A 73 -4.60 4.81 16.00
CA ASP A 73 -4.50 3.62 16.86
C ASP A 73 -5.15 2.35 16.29
N GLY A 74 -5.51 2.38 15.01
CA GLY A 74 -6.10 1.23 14.32
C GLY A 74 -6.57 1.55 12.91
N VAL A 75 -7.29 0.61 12.32
CA VAL A 75 -7.90 0.67 10.99
C VAL A 75 -9.41 0.91 11.14
N GLU A 76 -10.02 1.55 10.16
CA GLU A 76 -11.48 1.74 10.09
C GLU A 76 -12.25 0.44 10.28
N PRO A 77 -13.46 0.49 10.86
CA PRO A 77 -14.32 -0.69 11.00
C PRO A 77 -14.65 -1.32 9.65
N GLY A 78 -14.59 -2.66 9.57
CA GLY A 78 -14.95 -3.37 8.35
C GLY A 78 -14.10 -4.60 8.02
N LEU A 79 -12.96 -4.80 8.69
CA LEU A 79 -12.12 -5.99 8.46
C LEU A 79 -12.89 -7.29 8.63
N TYR A 80 -13.81 -7.35 9.61
CA TYR A 80 -14.66 -8.52 9.79
C TYR A 80 -15.66 -8.72 8.64
N ALA A 81 -16.18 -7.63 8.07
CA ALA A 81 -17.06 -7.70 6.90
C ALA A 81 -16.32 -8.28 5.69
N LEU A 82 -15.10 -7.81 5.40
CA LEU A 82 -14.25 -8.36 4.34
C LEU A 82 -13.97 -9.86 4.58
N ARG A 83 -13.64 -10.26 5.80
CA ARG A 83 -13.45 -11.68 6.15
C ARG A 83 -14.71 -12.52 5.91
N ARG A 84 -15.89 -11.96 6.15
CA ARG A 84 -17.16 -12.66 5.82
C ARG A 84 -17.35 -12.83 4.32
N LEU A 85 -16.95 -11.86 3.50
CA LEU A 85 -16.99 -11.98 2.04
C LEU A 85 -16.05 -13.09 1.55
N GLU A 86 -14.81 -13.15 2.04
CA GLU A 86 -13.87 -14.24 1.73
C GLU A 86 -14.48 -15.62 2.04
N ARG A 87 -15.05 -15.78 3.25
CA ARG A 87 -15.71 -17.03 3.67
C ARG A 87 -16.94 -17.38 2.85
N ALA A 88 -17.57 -16.40 2.24
CA ALA A 88 -18.71 -16.59 1.34
C ALA A 88 -18.29 -16.87 -0.12
N GLY A 89 -16.99 -17.06 -0.40
CA GLY A 89 -16.47 -17.34 -1.74
C GLY A 89 -16.47 -16.13 -2.67
N ILE A 90 -16.49 -14.91 -2.13
CA ILE A 90 -16.36 -13.67 -2.90
C ILE A 90 -14.87 -13.34 -2.99
N ARG A 91 -14.37 -13.03 -4.19
CA ARG A 91 -12.99 -12.60 -4.37
C ARG A 91 -12.78 -11.24 -3.72
N VAL A 92 -11.96 -11.20 -2.66
CA VAL A 92 -11.65 -9.99 -1.90
C VAL A 92 -10.22 -9.57 -2.18
N LEU A 93 -10.07 -8.45 -2.87
CA LEU A 93 -8.79 -7.77 -3.09
C LEU A 93 -8.50 -6.84 -1.92
N ASN A 94 -7.24 -6.71 -1.52
CA ASN A 94 -6.86 -6.08 -0.25
C ASN A 94 -7.70 -6.63 0.91
N GLY A 95 -7.63 -7.93 1.12
CA GLY A 95 -8.31 -8.59 2.22
C GLY A 95 -7.88 -8.08 3.61
N PRO A 96 -8.52 -8.56 4.68
CA PRO A 96 -8.27 -8.07 6.05
C PRO A 96 -6.81 -8.15 6.48
N ALA A 97 -6.11 -9.23 6.10
CA ALA A 97 -4.71 -9.43 6.45
C ALA A 97 -3.81 -8.40 5.75
N ALA A 98 -4.01 -8.19 4.45
CA ALA A 98 -3.26 -7.23 3.65
C ALA A 98 -3.48 -5.79 4.13
N LEU A 99 -4.73 -5.39 4.39
CA LEU A 99 -5.03 -4.06 4.93
C LEU A 99 -4.39 -3.83 6.30
N LEU A 100 -4.47 -4.82 7.19
CA LEU A 100 -3.84 -4.70 8.50
C LEU A 100 -2.32 -4.61 8.37
N ALA A 101 -1.70 -5.45 7.53
CA ALA A 101 -0.26 -5.43 7.29
C ALA A 101 0.20 -4.10 6.67
N ALA A 102 -0.57 -3.52 5.75
CA ALA A 102 -0.26 -2.24 5.12
C ALA A 102 -0.36 -1.05 6.10
N HIS A 103 -1.36 -1.05 6.98
CA HIS A 103 -1.60 0.09 7.88
C HIS A 103 -0.81 0.02 9.17
N ASP A 104 -0.47 -1.18 9.65
CA ASP A 104 0.42 -1.37 10.79
C ASP A 104 1.88 -1.37 10.35
N LYS A 105 2.54 -0.22 10.45
CA LYS A 105 3.93 -0.03 10.03
C LYS A 105 4.94 -0.97 10.72
N LEU A 106 4.59 -1.54 11.88
CA LEU A 106 5.40 -2.58 12.51
C LEU A 106 5.28 -3.89 11.74
N THR A 107 4.06 -4.29 11.41
CA THR A 107 3.80 -5.50 10.61
C THR A 107 4.42 -5.35 9.23
N THR A 108 4.26 -4.19 8.56
CA THR A 108 4.94 -3.90 7.29
C THR A 108 6.46 -4.12 7.40
N ALA A 109 7.11 -3.53 8.42
CA ALA A 109 8.57 -3.66 8.60
C ALA A 109 8.99 -5.12 8.85
N VAL A 110 8.20 -5.89 9.59
CA VAL A 110 8.45 -7.33 9.82
C VAL A 110 8.32 -8.12 8.52
N GLN A 111 7.26 -7.90 7.73
CA GLN A 111 7.04 -8.61 6.47
C GLN A 111 8.12 -8.29 5.43
N LEU A 112 8.51 -7.02 5.31
CA LEU A 112 9.62 -6.60 4.45
C LEU A 112 10.94 -7.29 4.87
N GLY A 113 11.22 -7.36 6.18
CA GLY A 113 12.39 -8.05 6.71
C GLY A 113 12.39 -9.55 6.42
N LEU A 114 11.25 -10.22 6.61
CA LEU A 114 11.08 -11.65 6.27
C LEU A 114 11.26 -11.92 4.78
N ALA A 115 10.84 -10.98 3.92
CA ALA A 115 11.03 -11.06 2.48
C ALA A 115 12.45 -10.63 2.01
N GLY A 116 13.34 -10.24 2.93
CA GLY A 116 14.69 -9.78 2.60
C GLY A 116 14.73 -8.44 1.85
N LEU A 117 13.65 -7.64 1.90
CA LEU A 117 13.56 -6.38 1.18
C LEU A 117 14.20 -5.23 1.96
N PRO A 118 14.94 -4.33 1.29
CA PRO A 118 15.60 -3.21 1.95
C PRO A 118 14.56 -2.25 2.53
N HIS A 119 14.66 -2.01 3.84
CA HIS A 119 13.79 -1.10 4.58
C HIS A 119 14.55 -0.50 5.78
N PRO A 120 14.16 0.69 6.28
CA PRO A 120 14.84 1.29 7.43
C PRO A 120 14.69 0.42 8.68
N ARG A 121 15.78 0.26 9.44
CA ARG A 121 15.73 -0.46 10.71
C ARG A 121 14.68 0.15 11.64
N THR A 122 13.78 -0.68 12.13
CA THR A 122 12.59 -0.27 12.88
C THR A 122 12.52 -1.00 14.22
N VAL A 123 12.26 -0.26 15.30
CA VAL A 123 12.09 -0.79 16.65
C VAL A 123 10.78 -0.29 17.22
N HIS A 124 10.00 -1.20 17.80
CA HIS A 124 8.79 -0.85 18.55
C HIS A 124 9.14 -0.45 19.99
N VAL A 125 8.61 0.69 20.44
CA VAL A 125 8.83 1.23 21.78
C VAL A 125 7.50 1.42 22.49
N ALA A 126 7.28 0.61 23.51
CA ALA A 126 6.20 0.79 24.48
C ALA A 126 6.65 1.70 25.63
N GLU A 127 5.73 2.04 26.53
CA GLU A 127 6.03 2.85 27.69
C GLU A 127 7.15 2.24 28.56
N GLY A 128 8.08 3.09 29.00
CA GLY A 128 9.21 2.68 29.84
C GLY A 128 10.40 2.05 29.11
N ARG A 129 10.28 1.71 27.83
CA ARG A 129 11.37 1.13 27.05
C ARG A 129 12.20 2.21 26.32
N ARG A 130 13.50 1.98 26.19
CA ARG A 130 14.41 2.81 25.39
C ARG A 130 14.79 2.07 24.12
N PRO A 131 14.71 2.73 22.95
CA PRO A 131 15.15 2.11 21.71
C PRO A 131 16.69 2.03 21.62
N HIS A 132 17.20 0.93 21.09
CA HIS A 132 18.62 0.73 20.79
C HIS A 132 18.87 0.90 19.28
N LEU A 133 18.69 2.15 18.78
CA LEU A 133 19.06 2.52 17.42
C LEU A 133 20.07 3.67 17.43
N ALA A 134 20.95 3.65 16.42
CA ALA A 134 21.84 4.77 16.14
C ALA A 134 21.04 5.99 15.70
N LEU A 135 21.48 7.17 16.09
CA LEU A 135 20.91 8.44 15.65
C LEU A 135 21.50 8.85 14.29
N PRO A 136 20.77 9.57 13.47
CA PRO A 136 19.42 10.12 13.68
C PRO A 136 18.28 9.09 13.46
N VAL A 137 17.15 9.30 14.12
CA VAL A 137 15.97 8.43 14.01
C VAL A 137 14.69 9.24 13.79
N VAL A 138 13.65 8.56 13.29
CA VAL A 138 12.29 9.08 13.21
C VAL A 138 11.42 8.36 14.23
N VAL A 139 10.64 9.12 15.01
CA VAL A 139 9.60 8.59 15.90
C VAL A 139 8.25 8.83 15.27
N LYS A 140 7.43 7.78 15.15
CA LYS A 140 6.12 7.86 14.49
C LYS A 140 5.10 6.91 15.13
N PRO A 141 3.78 7.18 14.97
CA PRO A 141 2.74 6.23 15.34
C PRO A 141 2.89 4.92 14.55
N ARG A 142 2.47 3.83 15.16
CA ARG A 142 2.39 2.52 14.52
C ARG A 142 1.35 2.53 13.40
N PHE A 143 0.14 3.04 13.69
CA PHE A 143 -0.88 3.36 12.70
C PHE A 143 -0.85 4.87 12.43
N GLY A 144 -0.67 5.29 11.19
CA GLY A 144 -0.59 6.72 10.91
C GLY A 144 -0.52 7.02 9.42
N SER A 145 -1.06 8.17 9.06
CA SER A 145 -1.06 8.70 7.70
C SER A 145 -0.74 10.19 7.69
N TRP A 146 -0.41 10.72 6.50
CA TRP A 146 -0.20 12.14 6.21
C TRP A 146 0.90 12.84 7.04
N GLY A 147 1.88 12.08 7.55
CA GLY A 147 3.00 12.63 8.34
C GLY A 147 2.59 13.17 9.72
N ARG A 148 1.40 12.83 10.23
CA ARG A 148 0.93 13.25 11.55
C ARG A 148 1.74 12.56 12.66
N ASP A 149 2.15 13.33 13.66
CA ASP A 149 2.98 12.88 14.80
C ASP A 149 4.28 12.18 14.38
N VAL A 150 4.87 12.57 13.22
CA VAL A 150 6.17 12.07 12.74
C VAL A 150 7.26 13.08 13.08
N VAL A 151 8.24 12.68 13.91
CA VAL A 151 9.28 13.56 14.45
C VAL A 151 10.67 12.98 14.20
N ALA A 152 11.54 13.77 13.57
CA ALA A 152 12.96 13.43 13.43
C ALA A 152 13.73 13.81 14.72
N CYS A 153 14.50 12.87 15.27
CA CYS A 153 15.30 13.04 16.48
C CYS A 153 16.77 12.85 16.14
N ARG A 154 17.58 13.91 16.31
CA ARG A 154 19.01 13.93 15.98
C ARG A 154 19.91 13.75 17.22
N SER A 155 19.33 13.77 18.42
CA SER A 155 20.06 13.60 19.68
C SER A 155 19.29 12.71 20.65
N ARG A 156 20.01 12.09 21.61
CA ARG A 156 19.40 11.27 22.67
C ARG A 156 18.43 12.08 23.55
N LEU A 157 18.76 13.35 23.82
CA LEU A 157 17.90 14.25 24.57
C LEU A 157 16.60 14.55 23.80
N GLY A 158 16.73 14.87 22.51
CA GLY A 158 15.58 15.09 21.62
C GLY A 158 14.68 13.86 21.53
N LEU A 159 15.25 12.66 21.40
CA LEU A 159 14.50 11.41 21.40
C LEU A 159 13.75 11.18 22.73
N SER A 160 14.43 11.40 23.87
CA SER A 160 13.81 11.26 25.18
C SER A 160 12.67 12.29 25.39
N HIS A 161 12.85 13.52 24.92
CA HIS A 161 11.82 14.56 24.97
C HIS A 161 10.60 14.17 24.09
N CYS A 162 10.83 13.73 22.87
CA CYS A 162 9.80 13.26 21.94
C CYS A 162 8.97 12.13 22.54
N LEU A 163 9.61 11.08 23.07
CA LEU A 163 8.93 9.95 23.69
C LEU A 163 8.13 10.37 24.94
N ARG A 164 8.66 11.27 25.80
CA ARG A 164 7.89 11.82 26.93
C ARG A 164 6.65 12.57 26.47
N ARG A 165 6.78 13.42 25.43
CA ARG A 165 5.65 14.16 24.87
C ARG A 165 4.56 13.22 24.33
N PHE A 166 4.95 12.10 23.72
CA PHE A 166 3.99 11.15 23.14
C PHE A 166 3.27 10.29 24.19
N ARG A 167 3.77 10.17 25.43
CA ARG A 167 3.08 9.45 26.51
C ARG A 167 1.66 9.95 26.79
N SER A 168 1.39 11.23 26.56
CA SER A 168 0.04 11.81 26.72
C SER A 168 -0.90 11.47 25.56
N ARG A 169 -0.38 10.98 24.42
CA ARG A 169 -1.17 10.61 23.25
C ARG A 169 -1.86 9.26 23.45
N ALA A 170 -3.17 9.19 23.12
CA ALA A 170 -3.95 7.96 23.25
C ALA A 170 -3.37 6.81 22.41
N TRP A 171 -2.95 7.11 21.18
CA TRP A 171 -2.34 6.12 20.29
C TRP A 171 -1.04 5.53 20.88
N PHE A 172 -0.21 6.35 21.55
CA PHE A 172 1.02 5.86 22.15
C PHE A 172 0.75 4.91 23.33
N ARG A 173 -0.22 5.24 24.19
CA ARG A 173 -0.59 4.37 25.31
C ARG A 173 -1.18 3.03 24.85
N ARG A 174 -1.90 3.02 23.72
CA ARG A 174 -2.54 1.81 23.19
C ARG A 174 -1.57 0.96 22.35
N GLN A 175 -0.76 1.60 21.51
CA GLN A 175 0.01 0.92 20.46
C GLN A 175 1.53 1.12 20.56
N GLY A 176 2.01 1.96 21.48
CA GLY A 176 3.40 2.38 21.49
C GLY A 176 3.76 3.24 20.27
N ALA A 177 5.05 3.46 20.06
CA ALA A 177 5.60 4.17 18.91
C ALA A 177 6.58 3.30 18.15
N LEU A 178 6.82 3.63 16.88
CA LEU A 178 7.96 3.14 16.13
C LEU A 178 9.09 4.15 16.21
N VAL A 179 10.29 3.67 16.47
CA VAL A 179 11.53 4.39 16.28
C VAL A 179 12.25 3.74 15.10
N GLN A 180 12.48 4.53 14.07
CA GLN A 180 12.98 4.06 12.79
C GLN A 180 14.22 4.85 12.39
N GLU A 181 15.17 4.21 11.75
CA GLU A 181 16.34 4.86 11.15
C GLU A 181 15.90 5.99 10.21
N LEU A 182 16.54 7.15 10.31
CA LEU A 182 16.31 8.26 9.40
C LEU A 182 17.16 8.08 8.15
N ILE A 183 16.50 7.74 7.03
CA ILE A 183 17.16 7.66 5.72
C ILE A 183 17.32 9.09 5.16
N PRO A 184 18.52 9.49 4.70
CA PRO A 184 18.78 10.85 4.22
C PRO A 184 18.29 11.05 2.77
N ALA A 185 16.98 10.96 2.56
CA ALA A 185 16.33 11.02 1.24
C ALA A 185 16.35 12.40 0.58
N ARG A 186 16.99 13.41 1.20
CA ARG A 186 17.14 14.78 0.67
C ARG A 186 15.83 15.43 0.21
N GLY A 187 14.73 15.14 0.92
CA GLY A 187 13.41 15.70 0.62
C GLY A 187 12.75 15.16 -0.66
N ARG A 188 13.10 13.95 -1.07
CA ARG A 188 12.50 13.29 -2.25
C ARG A 188 12.14 11.84 -1.92
N ASP A 189 11.06 11.36 -2.49
CA ASP A 189 10.71 9.94 -2.53
C ASP A 189 9.95 9.60 -3.81
N LEU A 190 9.84 8.32 -4.11
CA LEU A 190 8.96 7.80 -5.14
C LEU A 190 7.73 7.22 -4.48
N ARG A 191 6.54 7.59 -4.97
CA ARG A 191 5.31 6.85 -4.69
C ARG A 191 4.90 6.08 -5.94
N ILE A 192 4.92 4.76 -5.85
CA ILE A 192 4.59 3.84 -6.93
C ILE A 192 3.26 3.17 -6.60
N ILE A 193 2.32 3.17 -7.56
CA ILE A 193 1.05 2.46 -7.45
C ILE A 193 1.23 1.08 -8.08
N VAL A 194 1.03 0.06 -7.25
CA VAL A 194 1.01 -1.34 -7.67
C VAL A 194 -0.43 -1.83 -7.65
N ALA A 195 -0.87 -2.48 -8.71
CA ALA A 195 -2.18 -3.12 -8.80
C ALA A 195 -2.04 -4.47 -9.51
N GLY A 196 -2.63 -5.54 -8.96
CA GLY A 196 -2.60 -6.88 -9.54
C GLY A 196 -1.18 -7.41 -9.86
N GLY A 197 -0.16 -7.00 -9.08
CA GLY A 197 1.23 -7.39 -9.31
C GLY A 197 2.00 -6.52 -10.30
N GLU A 198 1.39 -5.48 -10.86
CA GLU A 198 2.02 -4.59 -11.83
C GLU A 198 2.18 -3.15 -11.32
N VAL A 199 3.21 -2.45 -11.78
CA VAL A 199 3.33 -1.00 -11.60
C VAL A 199 2.42 -0.30 -12.60
N VAL A 200 1.37 0.34 -12.10
CA VAL A 200 0.35 1.01 -12.91
C VAL A 200 0.48 2.53 -12.91
N GLY A 201 1.22 3.09 -11.97
CA GLY A 201 1.40 4.53 -11.85
C GLY A 201 2.55 4.91 -10.92
N ALA A 202 3.12 6.10 -11.10
CA ALA A 202 4.18 6.61 -10.23
C ALA A 202 4.29 8.13 -10.27
N VAL A 203 4.76 8.70 -9.15
CA VAL A 203 5.23 10.09 -9.06
C VAL A 203 6.46 10.17 -8.18
N GLU A 204 7.31 11.15 -8.45
CA GLU A 204 8.26 11.64 -7.45
C GLU A 204 7.56 12.70 -6.61
N ARG A 205 7.70 12.59 -5.28
CA ARG A 205 7.25 13.64 -4.36
C ARG A 205 8.47 14.43 -3.89
N VAL A 206 8.34 15.75 -3.91
CA VAL A 206 9.39 16.67 -3.48
C VAL A 206 8.87 17.49 -2.31
N ALA A 207 9.59 17.51 -1.21
CA ALA A 207 9.23 18.23 0.00
C ALA A 207 9.17 19.75 -0.22
N ALA A 208 8.33 20.44 0.54
CA ALA A 208 8.31 21.89 0.56
C ALA A 208 9.63 22.46 1.11
N ALA A 209 9.93 23.71 0.79
CA ALA A 209 11.13 24.38 1.31
C ALA A 209 11.14 24.39 2.85
N GLY A 210 12.22 23.91 3.45
CA GLY A 210 12.37 23.81 4.91
C GLY A 210 11.68 22.59 5.56
N GLU A 211 10.92 21.79 4.79
CA GLU A 211 10.34 20.53 5.24
C GLU A 211 11.19 19.36 4.73
N TRP A 212 11.32 18.31 5.52
CA TRP A 212 12.06 17.10 5.15
C TRP A 212 11.14 15.97 4.72
N ARG A 213 9.86 16.03 5.11
CA ARG A 213 8.83 15.05 4.73
C ARG A 213 8.23 15.45 3.37
N THR A 214 8.00 14.48 2.53
CA THR A 214 7.51 14.66 1.16
C THR A 214 5.98 14.67 1.05
N ASN A 215 5.28 14.52 2.19
CA ASN A 215 3.82 14.45 2.23
C ASN A 215 3.16 15.67 1.58
N VAL A 216 2.26 15.45 0.62
CA VAL A 216 1.51 16.52 -0.07
C VAL A 216 0.69 17.36 0.91
N ALA A 217 0.14 16.75 1.98
CA ALA A 217 -0.56 17.46 3.04
C ALA A 217 0.32 18.48 3.81
N LEU A 218 1.65 18.40 3.67
CA LEU A 218 2.63 19.32 4.25
C LEU A 218 3.24 20.28 3.20
N GLY A 219 2.60 20.41 2.03
CA GLY A 219 3.05 21.27 0.95
C GLY A 219 4.01 20.60 -0.04
N GLY A 220 4.22 19.30 0.07
CA GLY A 220 5.00 18.54 -0.93
C GLY A 220 4.34 18.59 -2.31
N ARG A 221 5.16 18.56 -3.36
CA ARG A 221 4.71 18.58 -4.75
C ARG A 221 4.94 17.22 -5.40
N ARG A 222 4.04 16.85 -6.33
CA ARG A 222 4.20 15.68 -7.18
C ARG A 222 4.84 16.10 -8.50
N ARG A 223 5.65 15.21 -9.04
CA ARG A 223 6.23 15.32 -10.39
C ARG A 223 6.06 13.97 -11.07
N ALA A 224 5.51 13.97 -12.27
CA ALA A 224 5.45 12.77 -13.09
C ALA A 224 6.85 12.20 -13.29
N VAL A 225 7.01 10.89 -13.14
CA VAL A 225 8.28 10.19 -13.30
C VAL A 225 8.02 8.79 -13.85
N ASP A 226 8.90 8.34 -14.72
CA ASP A 226 8.99 6.92 -15.06
C ASP A 226 10.01 6.28 -14.12
N PRO A 227 9.58 5.44 -13.14
CA PRO A 227 10.50 4.92 -12.14
C PRO A 227 11.46 3.91 -12.76
N PRO A 228 12.74 3.87 -12.31
CA PRO A 228 13.72 2.91 -12.80
C PRO A 228 13.30 1.47 -12.45
N LEU A 229 13.86 0.50 -13.18
CA LEU A 229 13.45 -0.91 -13.08
C LEU A 229 13.59 -1.49 -11.67
N ASP A 230 14.67 -1.19 -10.98
CA ASP A 230 14.92 -1.62 -9.59
C ASP A 230 13.86 -1.10 -8.61
N ALA A 231 13.43 0.17 -8.76
CA ALA A 231 12.34 0.73 -7.98
C ALA A 231 10.98 0.05 -8.28
N ARG A 232 10.73 -0.27 -9.56
CA ARG A 232 9.51 -1.00 -9.97
C ARG A 232 9.47 -2.40 -9.34
N LEU A 233 10.56 -3.16 -9.47
CA LEU A 233 10.67 -4.51 -8.92
C LEU A 233 10.55 -4.49 -7.40
N LEU A 234 11.21 -3.54 -6.73
CA LEU A 234 11.13 -3.39 -5.27
C LEU A 234 9.70 -3.05 -4.81
N ALA A 235 8.98 -2.19 -5.54
CA ALA A 235 7.61 -1.82 -5.20
C ALA A 235 6.65 -3.02 -5.34
N VAL A 236 6.77 -3.80 -6.42
CA VAL A 236 5.98 -5.03 -6.63
C VAL A 236 6.27 -6.05 -5.53
N ALA A 237 7.55 -6.33 -5.24
CA ALA A 237 7.94 -7.24 -4.18
C ALA A 237 7.44 -6.79 -2.79
N ALA A 238 7.44 -5.47 -2.50
CA ALA A 238 6.92 -4.94 -1.25
C ALA A 238 5.39 -5.09 -1.13
N ALA A 239 4.63 -4.83 -2.19
CA ALA A 239 3.20 -5.05 -2.21
C ALA A 239 2.86 -6.54 -2.04
N HIS A 240 3.59 -7.43 -2.72
CA HIS A 240 3.45 -8.88 -2.61
C HIS A 240 3.74 -9.37 -1.19
N SER A 241 4.81 -8.90 -0.55
CA SER A 241 5.22 -9.34 0.80
C SER A 241 4.14 -9.15 1.88
N ILE A 242 3.20 -8.23 1.66
CA ILE A 242 2.06 -7.99 2.56
C ILE A 242 0.72 -8.49 1.99
N GLY A 243 0.71 -9.09 0.80
CA GLY A 243 -0.48 -9.59 0.12
C GLY A 243 -1.43 -8.49 -0.36
N ALA A 244 -0.91 -7.32 -0.75
CA ALA A 244 -1.74 -6.20 -1.20
C ALA A 244 -1.92 -6.22 -2.71
N ASP A 245 -3.18 -6.31 -3.17
CA ASP A 245 -3.54 -6.27 -4.59
C ASP A 245 -3.50 -4.85 -5.18
N LEU A 246 -3.85 -3.84 -4.38
CA LEU A 246 -3.72 -2.42 -4.71
C LEU A 246 -2.97 -1.70 -3.59
N ALA A 247 -1.80 -1.19 -3.87
CA ALA A 247 -0.99 -0.48 -2.89
C ALA A 247 -0.28 0.75 -3.47
N GLY A 248 -0.04 1.72 -2.59
CA GLY A 248 0.93 2.78 -2.80
C GLY A 248 2.21 2.48 -2.04
N VAL A 249 3.30 2.24 -2.74
CA VAL A 249 4.59 1.94 -2.14
C VAL A 249 5.45 3.19 -2.15
N ASP A 250 5.92 3.59 -0.97
CA ASP A 250 6.80 4.75 -0.80
C ASP A 250 8.26 4.27 -0.72
N LEU A 251 9.08 4.70 -1.68
CA LEU A 251 10.48 4.35 -1.77
C LEU A 251 11.36 5.58 -1.52
N LEU A 252 12.32 5.45 -0.60
CA LEU A 252 13.33 6.47 -0.37
C LEU A 252 14.63 6.10 -1.09
N PRO A 253 15.32 7.06 -1.77
CA PRO A 253 16.68 6.83 -2.22
C PRO A 253 17.59 6.53 -1.01
N ASP A 254 18.40 5.49 -1.10
CA ASP A 254 19.30 5.06 -0.02
C ASP A 254 20.64 5.83 0.04
N GLY A 255 20.88 6.65 -0.98
CA GLY A 255 22.13 7.43 -1.12
C GLY A 255 23.26 6.70 -1.84
N SER A 256 23.11 5.41 -2.12
CA SER A 256 24.08 4.58 -2.88
C SER A 256 23.66 4.35 -4.34
N GLY A 257 22.52 4.87 -4.73
CA GLY A 257 21.91 4.70 -6.05
C GLY A 257 20.75 3.72 -6.08
N GLY A 258 20.45 3.06 -4.94
CA GLY A 258 19.31 2.18 -4.75
C GLY A 258 18.16 2.82 -3.98
N PHE A 259 17.22 1.99 -3.56
CA PHE A 259 16.03 2.39 -2.82
C PHE A 259 15.76 1.51 -1.61
N VAL A 260 15.09 2.09 -0.61
CA VAL A 260 14.51 1.35 0.53
C VAL A 260 13.02 1.59 0.60
N VAL A 261 12.26 0.57 1.00
CA VAL A 261 10.80 0.68 1.21
C VAL A 261 10.53 1.38 2.52
N LEU A 262 9.94 2.57 2.48
CA LEU A 262 9.56 3.32 3.67
C LEU A 262 8.25 2.83 4.27
N GLU A 263 7.23 2.66 3.41
CA GLU A 263 5.90 2.15 3.79
C GLU A 263 5.13 1.62 2.59
N VAL A 264 4.11 0.80 2.87
CA VAL A 264 3.12 0.32 1.90
C VAL A 264 1.74 0.75 2.38
N ASN A 265 0.95 1.39 1.51
CA ASN A 265 -0.36 1.95 1.83
C ASN A 265 -1.47 1.16 1.13
N GLY A 266 -2.32 0.43 1.89
CA GLY A 266 -3.39 -0.41 1.34
C GLY A 266 -4.65 0.34 0.92
N ALA A 267 -4.88 1.55 1.44
CA ALA A 267 -5.98 2.44 1.03
C ALA A 267 -5.44 3.73 0.39
N VAL A 268 -4.46 3.57 -0.50
CA VAL A 268 -3.74 4.68 -1.13
C VAL A 268 -4.66 5.59 -1.93
N ASP A 269 -4.54 6.91 -1.74
CA ASP A 269 -5.15 7.90 -2.61
C ASP A 269 -4.14 8.36 -3.68
N PHE A 270 -4.62 8.41 -4.94
CA PHE A 270 -3.84 8.84 -6.09
C PHE A 270 -4.73 9.58 -7.11
N THR A 271 -4.11 10.21 -8.09
CA THR A 271 -4.75 11.05 -9.10
C THR A 271 -4.23 10.67 -10.50
N ASP A 272 -4.80 11.25 -11.55
CA ASP A 272 -4.34 11.02 -12.93
C ASP A 272 -2.87 11.45 -13.16
N GLU A 273 -2.28 12.28 -12.26
CA GLU A 273 -0.86 12.64 -12.29
C GLU A 273 0.09 11.44 -12.19
N TYR A 274 -0.39 10.30 -11.68
CA TYR A 274 0.37 9.06 -11.57
C TYR A 274 0.44 8.26 -12.87
N SER A 275 -0.29 8.64 -13.91
CA SER A 275 -0.36 7.91 -15.18
C SER A 275 1.01 7.76 -15.84
N LEU A 276 1.31 6.57 -16.37
CA LEU A 276 2.55 6.22 -17.04
C LEU A 276 2.29 5.93 -18.52
N GLY A 277 3.20 6.42 -19.39
CA GLY A 277 3.15 6.11 -20.83
C GLY A 277 1.86 6.56 -21.52
N GLY A 278 1.18 7.57 -21.00
CA GLY A 278 -0.09 8.06 -21.56
C GLY A 278 -1.32 7.20 -21.23
N VAL A 279 -1.17 6.11 -20.48
CA VAL A 279 -2.28 5.24 -20.07
C VAL A 279 -2.87 5.74 -18.76
N PRO A 280 -4.20 5.97 -18.66
CA PRO A 280 -4.82 6.44 -17.42
C PRO A 280 -4.62 5.44 -16.27
N VAL A 281 -4.05 5.91 -15.15
CA VAL A 281 -3.68 5.06 -14.01
C VAL A 281 -4.87 4.29 -13.42
N PHE A 282 -6.05 4.89 -13.37
CA PHE A 282 -7.25 4.24 -12.82
C PHE A 282 -7.76 3.11 -13.69
N GLN A 283 -7.74 3.31 -15.02
CA GLN A 283 -8.10 2.26 -15.97
C GLN A 283 -7.15 1.07 -15.83
N ARG A 284 -5.84 1.34 -15.91
CA ARG A 284 -4.81 0.29 -15.79
C ARG A 284 -4.88 -0.43 -14.43
N ALA A 285 -5.13 0.29 -13.35
CA ALA A 285 -5.29 -0.32 -12.03
C ALA A 285 -6.46 -1.29 -11.98
N VAL A 286 -7.63 -0.90 -12.52
CA VAL A 286 -8.80 -1.77 -12.52
C VAL A 286 -8.61 -2.95 -13.47
N GLU A 287 -8.02 -2.77 -14.65
CA GLU A 287 -7.68 -3.85 -15.58
C GLU A 287 -6.81 -4.90 -14.88
N ALA A 288 -5.70 -4.47 -14.23
CA ALA A 288 -4.80 -5.36 -13.51
C ALA A 288 -5.49 -6.08 -12.33
N LEU A 289 -6.32 -5.39 -11.56
CA LEU A 289 -7.08 -5.96 -10.45
C LEU A 289 -8.12 -7.00 -10.91
N LEU A 290 -8.73 -6.81 -12.07
CA LEU A 290 -9.73 -7.73 -12.60
C LEU A 290 -9.09 -8.94 -13.29
N ALA A 291 -7.94 -8.76 -13.93
CA ALA A 291 -7.20 -9.84 -14.61
C ALA A 291 -6.67 -10.91 -13.64
N GLY A 292 -6.19 -10.54 -12.47
CA GLY A 292 -5.69 -11.46 -11.44
C GLY A 292 -5.17 -10.70 -10.23
N GLY A 293 -5.58 -11.07 -9.01
CA GLY A 293 -4.88 -10.69 -7.79
C GLY A 293 -3.77 -11.69 -7.49
N TYR A 294 -2.84 -11.38 -6.60
CA TYR A 294 -1.74 -12.25 -6.16
C TYR A 294 -2.21 -13.66 -5.73
N ALA A 295 -3.43 -13.80 -5.20
CA ALA A 295 -3.98 -15.08 -4.76
C ALA A 295 -4.15 -16.14 -5.87
N GLN A 296 -4.21 -15.73 -7.16
CA GLN A 296 -4.27 -16.68 -8.28
C GLN A 296 -2.89 -17.00 -8.85
N ALA A 297 -1.92 -16.08 -8.79
CA ALA A 297 -0.57 -16.31 -9.27
C ALA A 297 0.15 -17.38 -8.43
N ASP A 298 -0.01 -17.36 -7.10
CA ASP A 298 0.61 -18.35 -6.20
C ASP A 298 0.01 -19.76 -6.38
N GLU A 299 -1.29 -19.89 -6.68
CA GLU A 299 -1.92 -21.19 -6.93
C GLU A 299 -1.59 -21.74 -8.30
N GLU A 300 -1.50 -20.91 -9.35
CA GLU A 300 -1.10 -21.33 -10.69
C GLU A 300 0.40 -21.66 -10.76
N GLU A 301 1.26 -20.89 -10.09
CA GLU A 301 2.69 -21.14 -10.03
C GLU A 301 3.02 -22.38 -9.16
N ALA A 302 2.32 -22.59 -8.05
CA ALA A 302 2.43 -23.78 -7.23
C ALA A 302 1.92 -25.04 -7.95
N GLN A 303 0.85 -24.91 -8.74
CA GLN A 303 0.33 -26.01 -9.58
C GLN A 303 1.17 -26.26 -10.82
N ALA A 304 1.74 -25.23 -11.46
CA ALA A 304 2.60 -25.37 -12.63
C ALA A 304 4.01 -25.86 -12.27
N ALA A 305 4.50 -25.48 -11.09
CA ALA A 305 5.88 -25.80 -10.70
C ALA A 305 6.06 -27.21 -10.19
N GLY A 306 5.03 -27.95 -9.72
CA GLY A 306 5.22 -29.31 -9.17
C GLY A 306 6.48 -29.47 -8.30
N ALA A 307 7.14 -28.36 -7.97
CA ALA A 307 8.44 -28.26 -7.36
C ALA A 307 8.42 -27.25 -6.21
N HIS A 308 8.77 -27.71 -5.03
CA HIS A 308 9.06 -26.84 -3.91
C HIS A 308 10.14 -25.82 -4.29
N PRO A 309 9.90 -24.50 -4.07
CA PRO A 309 10.91 -23.50 -4.36
C PRO A 309 12.17 -23.75 -3.51
N SER A 310 13.33 -23.60 -4.13
CA SER A 310 14.65 -23.93 -3.56
C SER A 310 15.04 -23.14 -2.31
N TRP A 311 14.33 -22.06 -1.96
CA TRP A 311 14.53 -21.27 -0.74
C TRP A 311 13.83 -21.84 0.52
N ALA A 312 13.04 -22.92 0.38
CA ALA A 312 12.42 -23.61 1.53
C ALA A 312 13.35 -24.61 2.23
N ARG A 313 14.63 -24.67 1.83
CA ARG A 313 15.69 -25.49 2.45
C ARG A 313 16.87 -24.63 2.84
N ALA A 314 16.72 -23.82 3.86
CA ALA A 314 17.86 -23.27 4.61
C ALA A 314 17.45 -23.03 6.07
#